data_b282d8c12d550832f44b4151a1ce3535
#
_entry.id   b282d8c12d550832f44b4151a1ce3535
#
_cell.length_a   1.000
_cell.length_b   1.000
_cell.length_c   1.000
_cell.angle_alpha   90.00
_cell.angle_beta   90.00
_cell.angle_gamma   90.00
#
_symmetry.space_group_name_H-M   'P 1'
#
loop_
_entity.id
_entity.type
_entity.pdbx_description
1 polymer ?
#
loop_
_entity_poly.entity_id
_entity_poly.type
_entity_poly.pdbx_seq_one_letter_code
_entity_poly.pdbx_strand_id
1 'polypeptide(L)'
;LSGVLELAALQGREAVFLDSEDEASFAEPDGFNVFSQPFRKQIEFFRQKRIKPTKAWTDAMRGVHDRAFVIAGATDMAMLSDFQTAIADAIENGGTLEDFRADFDRIVAKYGWAYNGERGWRTRVIFETNIRTSHMAGRLKQMRDPDVIRMRPWWEYRHGETRIPENPRWLHLSWHGKVRRHDDPWWKKYFPPNGWVCSCGTRTLSDADLKRRGITPETMSDTLMEPYRDPVSGKLIEKPQGIDFGWDYMPGDLWERGLTPSALMDEGDELLNDPRMAVMVDEPAPIEELLKAAQPFAAKMLEDGLDPEAYVRAFLSPFGADIGSAVLFEDKAGDRVPVSDLLFRDAAGELKVMKRGRHCLVAMMAETLMDPDEIWMGVARKTGSDDLVVDRRYIRVDPVTAIQIVFEIGERFWEAVTTYNPTTKKGDPDFRALDRRRGGKLLYKRPKR
;
A
#
# COMPACT_ATOMS: atom_id res chain seq x y z
N LEU A 1 21.33 -3.02 18.58
CA LEU A 1 20.22 -2.66 17.67
C LEU A 1 19.33 -3.87 17.34
N SER A 2 19.90 -5.07 17.10
CA SER A 2 19.13 -6.29 16.81
C SER A 2 18.21 -6.70 17.98
N GLY A 3 18.72 -6.75 19.19
CA GLY A 3 17.92 -7.14 20.38
C GLY A 3 16.78 -6.17 20.72
N VAL A 4 16.91 -4.88 20.39
CA VAL A 4 15.85 -3.89 20.61
C VAL A 4 14.72 -4.05 19.57
N LEU A 5 15.08 -4.44 18.33
CA LEU A 5 14.10 -4.72 17.28
C LEU A 5 13.34 -6.02 17.51
N GLU A 6 14.02 -7.05 18.04
CA GLU A 6 13.39 -8.31 18.46
C GLU A 6 12.43 -8.10 19.62
N LEU A 7 12.84 -7.32 20.63
CA LEU A 7 11.97 -6.99 21.78
C LEU A 7 10.74 -6.19 21.32
N ALA A 8 10.90 -5.26 20.39
CA ALA A 8 9.80 -4.47 19.82
C ALA A 8 8.83 -5.34 18.98
N ALA A 9 9.34 -6.34 18.26
CA ALA A 9 8.52 -7.29 17.52
C ALA A 9 7.74 -8.20 18.47
N LEU A 10 8.38 -8.68 19.54
CA LEU A 10 7.73 -9.47 20.59
C LEU A 10 6.64 -8.67 21.31
N GLN A 11 6.89 -7.41 21.65
CA GLN A 11 5.89 -6.53 22.29
C GLN A 11 4.69 -6.27 21.36
N GLY A 12 4.91 -6.11 20.06
CA GLY A 12 3.83 -5.96 19.10
C GLY A 12 2.96 -7.22 18.98
N ARG A 13 3.55 -8.40 19.03
CA ARG A 13 2.84 -9.67 19.07
C ARG A 13 2.05 -9.83 20.37
N GLU A 14 2.66 -9.51 21.49
CA GLU A 14 2.03 -9.59 22.80
C GLU A 14 0.81 -8.66 22.90
N ALA A 15 0.86 -7.45 22.35
CA ALA A 15 -0.27 -6.54 22.32
C ALA A 15 -1.48 -7.13 21.55
N VAL A 16 -1.24 -7.89 20.45
CA VAL A 16 -2.33 -8.58 19.74
C VAL A 16 -2.93 -9.71 20.57
N PHE A 17 -2.14 -10.44 21.35
CA PHE A 17 -2.61 -11.49 22.24
C PHE A 17 -3.40 -10.92 23.42
N LEU A 18 -2.89 -9.86 24.04
CA LEU A 18 -3.54 -9.21 25.18
C LEU A 18 -4.91 -8.62 24.82
N ASP A 19 -5.02 -7.95 23.68
CA ASP A 19 -6.29 -7.40 23.18
C ASP A 19 -7.33 -8.47 22.80
N SER A 20 -6.92 -9.73 22.77
CA SER A 20 -7.79 -10.87 22.44
C SER A 20 -8.33 -11.62 23.66
N GLU A 21 -7.81 -11.36 24.85
CA GLU A 21 -8.34 -11.91 26.09
C GLU A 21 -9.50 -11.04 26.61
N ASP A 22 -10.56 -11.70 27.14
CA ASP A 22 -11.77 -11.01 27.62
C ASP A 22 -11.44 -9.97 28.71
N GLU A 23 -12.23 -8.89 28.75
CA GLU A 23 -12.11 -7.73 29.64
C GLU A 23 -12.09 -8.03 31.18
N ALA A 24 -12.12 -9.30 31.54
CA ALA A 24 -12.10 -9.75 32.93
C ALA A 24 -10.68 -10.07 33.36
N SER A 25 -10.05 -9.10 34.01
CA SER A 25 -8.84 -9.28 34.81
C SER A 25 -7.53 -8.78 34.24
N PHE A 26 -7.37 -7.46 34.21
CA PHE A 26 -6.05 -6.88 34.43
C PHE A 26 -6.06 -6.02 35.69
N ALA A 27 -5.90 -6.70 36.82
CA ALA A 27 -5.29 -6.05 38.00
C ALA A 27 -3.81 -5.81 37.62
N GLU A 28 -3.39 -4.56 37.57
CA GLU A 28 -2.04 -4.15 37.26
C GLU A 28 -1.01 -4.83 38.17
N PRO A 29 0.00 -5.50 37.61
CA PRO A 29 1.25 -5.63 38.32
C PRO A 29 1.99 -4.29 38.19
N ASP A 30 2.46 -3.80 39.29
CA ASP A 30 3.15 -2.54 39.52
C ASP A 30 3.87 -1.94 38.32
N GLY A 31 3.34 -0.86 37.74
CA GLY A 31 4.12 0.16 37.05
C GLY A 31 4.43 -0.01 35.56
N PHE A 32 4.02 -1.10 34.88
CA PHE A 32 4.26 -1.28 33.45
C PHE A 32 2.95 -1.27 32.66
N ASN A 33 2.51 -0.09 32.27
CA ASN A 33 1.30 0.03 31.43
C ASN A 33 1.68 -0.17 29.96
N VAL A 34 1.45 -1.37 29.43
CA VAL A 34 1.66 -1.72 28.00
C VAL A 34 0.86 -0.81 27.07
N PHE A 35 -0.29 -0.29 27.55
CA PHE A 35 -1.16 0.63 26.80
C PHE A 35 -0.65 2.07 26.75
N SER A 36 0.31 2.44 27.58
CA SER A 36 0.94 3.77 27.58
C SER A 36 2.14 3.87 26.63
N GLN A 37 2.59 2.79 26.03
CA GLN A 37 3.69 2.82 25.05
C GLN A 37 3.21 3.26 23.68
N PRO A 38 3.97 4.14 23.00
CA PRO A 38 3.63 4.56 21.65
C PRO A 38 3.47 3.35 20.70
N PHE A 39 2.34 3.24 20.01
CA PHE A 39 2.10 2.16 19.08
C PHE A 39 2.97 2.32 17.82
N ARG A 40 4.17 1.74 17.85
CA ARG A 40 5.21 1.94 16.82
C ARG A 40 4.73 1.69 15.39
N LYS A 41 3.90 0.67 15.16
CA LYS A 41 3.38 0.37 13.82
C LYS A 41 2.41 1.43 13.31
N GLN A 42 1.66 2.07 14.19
CA GLN A 42 0.84 3.22 13.86
C GLN A 42 1.70 4.42 13.47
N ILE A 43 2.75 4.69 14.25
CA ILE A 43 3.71 5.79 14.01
C ILE A 43 4.43 5.59 12.67
N GLU A 44 4.96 4.39 12.42
CA GLU A 44 5.63 4.03 11.17
C GLU A 44 4.70 4.24 9.96
N PHE A 45 3.46 3.76 10.06
CA PHE A 45 2.46 3.96 9.02
C PHE A 45 2.18 5.45 8.77
N PHE A 46 1.99 6.24 9.82
CA PHE A 46 1.63 7.64 9.65
C PHE A 46 2.79 8.49 9.11
N ARG A 47 4.00 8.29 9.62
CA ARG A 47 5.20 9.05 9.23
C ARG A 47 5.62 8.86 7.77
N GLN A 48 5.31 7.71 7.16
CA GLN A 48 5.67 7.45 5.76
C GLN A 48 4.75 8.15 4.75
N LYS A 49 3.64 8.75 5.21
CA LYS A 49 2.69 9.41 4.29
C LYS A 49 3.30 10.66 3.66
N ARG A 50 3.13 10.80 2.35
CA ARG A 50 3.51 11.99 1.60
C ARG A 50 2.38 13.01 1.65
N ILE A 51 2.73 14.29 1.78
CA ILE A 51 1.75 15.37 1.73
C ILE A 51 1.23 15.48 0.29
N LYS A 52 -0.10 15.47 0.13
CA LYS A 52 -0.78 15.66 -1.16
C LYS A 52 -1.81 16.78 -1.02
N PRO A 53 -1.63 17.93 -1.66
CA PRO A 53 -2.65 18.98 -1.75
C PRO A 53 -3.89 18.45 -2.46
N THR A 54 -5.08 18.81 -1.96
CA THR A 54 -6.36 18.42 -2.56
C THR A 54 -7.37 19.55 -2.52
N LYS A 55 -8.20 19.67 -3.55
CA LYS A 55 -9.30 20.64 -3.61
C LYS A 55 -10.58 20.07 -3.03
N ALA A 56 -10.83 18.80 -3.28
CA ALA A 56 -12.01 18.07 -2.83
C ALA A 56 -11.61 16.78 -2.08
N TRP A 57 -12.55 16.26 -1.30
CA TRP A 57 -12.33 14.97 -0.60
C TRP A 57 -12.25 13.77 -1.55
N THR A 58 -12.75 13.93 -2.76
CA THR A 58 -12.71 12.91 -3.81
C THR A 58 -11.38 12.82 -4.54
N ASP A 59 -10.47 13.78 -4.34
CA ASP A 59 -9.15 13.80 -4.99
C ASP A 59 -8.19 12.74 -4.41
N ALA A 60 -8.56 12.16 -3.27
CA ALA A 60 -7.83 11.05 -2.66
C ALA A 60 -8.83 10.04 -2.10
N MET A 61 -8.86 8.84 -2.67
CA MET A 61 -9.83 7.81 -2.34
C MET A 61 -9.12 6.49 -2.01
N ARG A 62 -9.78 5.68 -1.15
CA ARG A 62 -9.34 4.31 -0.84
C ARG A 62 -7.87 4.25 -0.41
N GLY A 63 -7.11 3.30 -0.98
CA GLY A 63 -5.71 3.05 -0.64
C GLY A 63 -4.74 4.22 -0.90
N VAL A 64 -5.16 5.31 -1.56
CA VAL A 64 -4.35 6.54 -1.62
C VAL A 64 -4.05 7.04 -0.22
N HIS A 65 -5.00 6.90 0.71
CA HIS A 65 -4.84 7.28 2.10
C HIS A 65 -3.78 6.46 2.85
N ASP A 66 -3.36 5.30 2.34
CA ASP A 66 -2.26 4.55 2.95
C ASP A 66 -0.90 5.22 2.73
N ARG A 67 -0.78 6.05 1.69
CA ARG A 67 0.48 6.70 1.30
C ARG A 67 0.42 8.22 1.31
N ALA A 68 -0.78 8.81 1.29
CA ALA A 68 -0.96 10.26 1.29
C ALA A 68 -1.51 10.77 2.61
N PHE A 69 -0.96 11.90 3.05
CA PHE A 69 -1.60 12.77 4.02
C PHE A 69 -2.34 13.87 3.27
N VAL A 70 -3.64 13.91 3.44
CA VAL A 70 -4.52 14.84 2.75
C VAL A 70 -5.53 15.46 3.72
N ILE A 71 -5.85 16.73 3.49
CA ILE A 71 -6.98 17.40 4.12
C ILE A 71 -7.77 18.07 2.99
N ALA A 72 -9.00 17.64 2.76
CA ALA A 72 -9.83 18.14 1.66
C ALA A 72 -9.96 19.67 1.68
N GLY A 73 -9.66 20.33 0.58
CA GLY A 73 -9.66 21.78 0.45
C GLY A 73 -8.41 22.48 0.99
N ALA A 74 -7.40 21.74 1.45
CA ALA A 74 -6.10 22.27 1.81
C ALA A 74 -5.11 22.07 0.65
N THR A 75 -4.67 23.19 0.06
CA THR A 75 -3.78 23.18 -1.11
C THR A 75 -2.37 23.69 -0.78
N ASP A 76 -2.17 24.29 0.38
CA ASP A 76 -0.86 24.79 0.83
C ASP A 76 -0.05 23.66 1.48
N MET A 77 1.14 23.39 0.93
CA MET A 77 2.03 22.32 1.39
C MET A 77 2.58 22.56 2.78
N ALA A 78 2.90 23.80 3.12
CA ALA A 78 3.47 24.14 4.44
C ALA A 78 2.39 24.01 5.53
N MET A 79 1.16 24.42 5.23
CA MET A 79 0.01 24.23 6.12
C MET A 79 -0.28 22.75 6.34
N LEU A 80 -0.28 21.94 5.28
CA LEU A 80 -0.47 20.48 5.38
C LEU A 80 0.64 19.82 6.20
N SER A 81 1.89 20.29 6.08
CA SER A 81 3.02 19.83 6.90
C SER A 81 2.81 20.12 8.39
N ASP A 82 2.34 21.31 8.73
CA ASP A 82 2.02 21.67 10.12
C ASP A 82 0.90 20.79 10.67
N PHE A 83 -0.16 20.51 9.90
CA PHE A 83 -1.21 19.58 10.29
C PHE A 83 -0.72 18.15 10.44
N GLN A 84 0.13 17.68 9.53
CA GLN A 84 0.71 16.34 9.61
C GLN A 84 1.55 16.20 10.88
N THR A 85 2.34 17.21 11.21
CA THR A 85 3.14 17.25 12.43
C THR A 85 2.25 17.18 13.67
N ALA A 86 1.20 18.00 13.75
CA ALA A 86 0.28 17.99 14.89
C ALA A 86 -0.41 16.63 15.10
N ILE A 87 -0.79 15.96 14.01
CA ILE A 87 -1.37 14.58 14.09
C ILE A 87 -0.28 13.56 14.50
N ALA A 88 0.93 13.66 13.94
CA ALA A 88 2.03 12.78 14.32
C ALA A 88 2.36 12.90 15.82
N ASP A 89 2.45 14.11 16.33
CA ASP A 89 2.67 14.39 17.74
C ASP A 89 1.56 13.80 18.62
N ALA A 90 0.30 13.91 18.19
CA ALA A 90 -0.82 13.30 18.91
C ALA A 90 -0.74 11.76 18.93
N ILE A 91 -0.32 11.12 17.81
CA ILE A 91 -0.12 9.67 17.75
C ILE A 91 1.03 9.23 18.67
N GLU A 92 2.11 9.97 18.71
CA GLU A 92 3.32 9.60 19.45
C GLU A 92 3.22 9.86 20.95
N ASN A 93 2.54 10.94 21.33
CA ASN A 93 2.50 11.44 22.70
C ASN A 93 1.12 11.28 23.36
N GLY A 94 0.16 10.65 22.69
CA GLY A 94 -1.19 10.43 23.24
C GLY A 94 -2.05 11.71 23.30
N GLY A 95 -1.89 12.62 22.35
CA GLY A 95 -2.64 13.87 22.27
C GLY A 95 -4.15 13.66 22.07
N THR A 96 -4.95 14.55 22.64
CA THR A 96 -6.40 14.52 22.58
C THR A 96 -6.96 15.32 21.38
N LEU A 97 -8.25 15.15 21.09
CA LEU A 97 -8.95 15.99 20.10
C LEU A 97 -8.91 17.50 20.49
N GLU A 98 -8.90 17.80 21.79
CA GLU A 98 -8.86 19.19 22.27
C GLU A 98 -7.48 19.82 22.05
N ASP A 99 -6.41 19.06 22.27
CA ASP A 99 -5.05 19.49 21.94
C ASP A 99 -4.93 19.77 20.43
N PHE A 100 -5.43 18.87 19.61
CA PHE A 100 -5.47 19.08 18.14
C PHE A 100 -6.29 20.30 17.74
N ARG A 101 -7.39 20.62 18.44
CA ARG A 101 -8.19 21.82 18.17
C ARG A 101 -7.41 23.11 18.41
N ALA A 102 -6.58 23.14 19.46
CA ALA A 102 -5.71 24.29 19.71
C ALA A 102 -4.67 24.45 18.58
N ASP A 103 -4.07 23.34 18.13
CA ASP A 103 -3.16 23.36 16.98
C ASP A 103 -3.87 23.77 15.69
N PHE A 104 -5.06 23.26 15.45
CA PHE A 104 -5.87 23.62 14.29
C PHE A 104 -6.12 25.12 14.21
N ASP A 105 -6.55 25.74 15.31
CA ASP A 105 -6.80 27.17 15.35
C ASP A 105 -5.55 27.98 15.07
N ARG A 106 -4.40 27.58 15.63
CA ARG A 106 -3.11 28.22 15.41
C ARG A 106 -2.66 28.12 13.96
N ILE A 107 -2.81 26.93 13.33
CA ILE A 107 -2.45 26.71 11.94
C ILE A 107 -3.36 27.50 11.01
N VAL A 108 -4.69 27.45 11.23
CA VAL A 108 -5.66 28.22 10.44
C VAL A 108 -5.36 29.70 10.50
N ALA A 109 -5.06 30.23 11.69
CA ALA A 109 -4.71 31.65 11.85
C ALA A 109 -3.39 32.00 11.14
N LYS A 110 -2.38 31.13 11.22
CA LYS A 110 -1.06 31.32 10.58
C LYS A 110 -1.16 31.44 9.05
N TYR A 111 -1.99 30.62 8.42
CA TYR A 111 -2.10 30.55 6.96
C TYR A 111 -3.31 31.27 6.39
N GLY A 112 -4.20 31.78 7.22
CA GLY A 112 -5.44 32.42 6.77
C GLY A 112 -6.39 31.48 6.02
N TRP A 113 -6.40 30.20 6.40
CA TRP A 113 -7.15 29.19 5.66
C TRP A 113 -8.66 29.31 5.88
N ALA A 114 -9.40 29.56 4.78
CA ALA A 114 -10.84 29.49 4.75
C ALA A 114 -11.28 28.05 4.43
N TYR A 115 -11.75 27.32 5.43
CA TYR A 115 -12.19 25.95 5.29
C TYR A 115 -13.71 25.82 5.30
N ASN A 116 -14.22 24.73 4.71
CA ASN A 116 -15.64 24.41 4.71
C ASN A 116 -16.07 23.64 5.96
N GLY A 117 -17.29 23.92 6.43
CA GLY A 117 -17.90 23.24 7.58
C GLY A 117 -17.57 23.89 8.92
N GLU A 118 -18.29 23.45 9.96
CA GLU A 118 -18.11 23.92 11.33
C GLU A 118 -16.79 23.43 11.93
N ARG A 119 -16.11 24.26 12.72
CA ARG A 119 -14.83 23.96 13.39
C ARG A 119 -14.88 22.62 14.14
N GLY A 120 -15.94 22.40 14.94
CA GLY A 120 -16.07 21.19 15.75
C GLY A 120 -16.15 19.92 14.92
N TRP A 121 -16.90 19.95 13.83
CA TRP A 121 -17.00 18.84 12.88
C TRP A 121 -15.70 18.66 12.10
N ARG A 122 -15.14 19.74 11.60
CA ARG A 122 -13.92 19.72 10.77
C ARG A 122 -12.72 19.14 11.52
N THR A 123 -12.47 19.62 12.72
CA THR A 123 -11.38 19.14 13.58
C THR A 123 -11.57 17.67 13.93
N ARG A 124 -12.80 17.27 14.27
CA ARG A 124 -13.12 15.88 14.58
C ARG A 124 -12.86 14.95 13.39
N VAL A 125 -13.33 15.30 12.20
CA VAL A 125 -13.14 14.50 10.99
C VAL A 125 -11.65 14.34 10.67
N ILE A 126 -10.88 15.42 10.69
CA ILE A 126 -9.45 15.38 10.41
C ILE A 126 -8.73 14.50 11.44
N PHE A 127 -8.94 14.76 12.72
CA PHE A 127 -8.26 14.06 13.81
C PHE A 127 -8.64 12.58 13.85
N GLU A 128 -9.91 12.25 14.05
CA GLU A 128 -10.35 10.87 14.23
C GLU A 128 -10.10 10.00 13.00
N THR A 129 -10.23 10.54 11.78
CA THR A 129 -9.94 9.78 10.57
C THR A 129 -8.47 9.36 10.52
N ASN A 130 -7.55 10.28 10.80
CA ASN A 130 -6.12 9.96 10.75
C ASN A 130 -5.68 9.05 11.90
N ILE A 131 -6.17 9.30 13.12
CA ILE A 131 -5.85 8.45 14.28
C ILE A 131 -6.37 7.03 14.05
N ARG A 132 -7.62 6.86 13.62
CA ARG A 132 -8.25 5.54 13.48
C ARG A 132 -7.69 4.74 12.30
N THR A 133 -7.51 5.37 11.14
CA THR A 133 -6.92 4.69 9.99
C THR A 133 -5.49 4.26 10.26
N SER A 134 -4.67 5.11 10.89
CA SER A 134 -3.29 4.76 11.23
C SER A 134 -3.23 3.67 12.31
N HIS A 135 -4.11 3.71 13.31
CA HIS A 135 -4.21 2.66 14.31
C HIS A 135 -4.55 1.30 13.66
N MET A 136 -5.59 1.27 12.84
CA MET A 136 -6.02 0.02 12.18
C MET A 136 -5.00 -0.49 11.16
N ALA A 137 -4.26 0.40 10.49
CA ALA A 137 -3.14 0.01 9.63
C ALA A 137 -2.00 -0.67 10.42
N GLY A 138 -1.65 -0.11 11.58
CA GLY A 138 -0.68 -0.72 12.48
C GLY A 138 -1.17 -2.08 13.03
N ARG A 139 -2.46 -2.16 13.39
CA ARG A 139 -3.11 -3.42 13.81
C ARG A 139 -3.09 -4.47 12.71
N LEU A 140 -3.40 -4.09 11.46
CA LEU A 140 -3.37 -5.00 10.33
C LEU A 140 -1.98 -5.65 10.19
N LYS A 141 -0.92 -4.85 10.28
CA LYS A 141 0.45 -5.35 10.20
C LYS A 141 0.79 -6.35 11.32
N GLN A 142 0.33 -6.07 12.55
CA GLN A 142 0.49 -7.02 13.67
C GLN A 142 -0.33 -8.29 13.46
N MET A 143 -1.60 -8.15 13.06
CA MET A 143 -2.52 -9.28 12.85
C MET A 143 -2.09 -10.18 11.68
N ARG A 144 -1.33 -9.66 10.72
CA ARG A 144 -0.74 -10.39 9.59
C ARG A 144 0.66 -10.95 9.87
N ASP A 145 1.21 -10.75 11.06
CA ASP A 145 2.44 -11.45 11.45
C ASP A 145 2.23 -12.97 11.29
N PRO A 146 3.13 -13.70 10.62
CA PRO A 146 2.97 -15.13 10.36
C PRO A 146 2.76 -15.98 11.63
N ASP A 147 3.38 -15.61 12.75
CA ASP A 147 3.19 -16.29 14.03
C ASP A 147 1.82 -16.02 14.61
N VAL A 148 1.33 -14.76 14.50
CA VAL A 148 -0.04 -14.41 14.92
C VAL A 148 -1.06 -15.14 14.08
N ILE A 149 -0.93 -15.15 12.76
CA ILE A 149 -1.85 -15.88 11.86
C ILE A 149 -1.90 -17.38 12.21
N ARG A 150 -0.74 -18.01 12.45
CA ARG A 150 -0.67 -19.44 12.79
C ARG A 150 -1.42 -19.76 14.08
N MET A 151 -1.34 -18.89 15.08
CA MET A 151 -1.96 -19.10 16.41
C MET A 151 -3.38 -18.57 16.49
N ARG A 152 -3.70 -17.53 15.73
CA ARG A 152 -4.97 -16.76 15.79
C ARG A 152 -5.48 -16.42 14.39
N PRO A 153 -5.87 -17.45 13.60
CA PRO A 153 -6.23 -17.27 12.18
C PRO A 153 -7.57 -16.61 11.93
N TRP A 154 -8.37 -16.41 12.98
CA TRP A 154 -9.70 -15.85 12.88
C TRP A 154 -9.72 -14.39 13.29
N TRP A 155 -10.46 -13.57 12.54
CA TRP A 155 -10.67 -12.16 12.86
C TRP A 155 -12.15 -11.93 13.17
N GLU A 156 -12.41 -11.13 14.19
CA GLU A 156 -13.75 -10.73 14.62
C GLU A 156 -13.94 -9.24 14.38
N TYR A 157 -15.05 -8.85 13.73
CA TYR A 157 -15.45 -7.47 13.60
C TYR A 157 -16.00 -6.93 14.91
N ARG A 158 -15.53 -5.77 15.34
CA ARG A 158 -15.95 -5.11 16.58
C ARG A 158 -16.58 -3.76 16.26
N HIS A 159 -17.86 -3.62 16.56
CA HIS A 159 -18.51 -2.33 16.50
C HIS A 159 -18.04 -1.47 17.68
N GLY A 160 -17.68 -0.21 17.40
CA GLY A 160 -17.40 0.82 18.39
C GLY A 160 -18.34 2.01 18.22
N GLU A 161 -18.79 2.60 19.32
CA GLU A 161 -19.58 3.84 19.30
C GLU A 161 -18.96 4.87 20.25
N THR A 162 -18.57 6.01 19.70
CA THR A 162 -17.92 7.11 20.44
C THR A 162 -18.69 8.43 20.32
N ARG A 163 -19.85 8.41 19.68
CA ARG A 163 -20.69 9.60 19.52
C ARG A 163 -21.56 9.81 20.76
N ILE A 164 -21.72 11.05 21.14
CA ILE A 164 -22.58 11.45 22.26
C ILE A 164 -23.57 12.49 21.74
N PRO A 165 -24.89 12.24 21.75
CA PRO A 165 -25.53 10.97 22.11
C PRO A 165 -25.19 9.83 21.16
N GLU A 166 -25.31 8.60 21.61
CA GLU A 166 -25.08 7.41 20.80
C GLU A 166 -25.94 7.43 19.54
N ASN A 167 -25.34 7.15 18.42
CA ASN A 167 -26.01 7.07 17.12
C ASN A 167 -25.34 5.98 16.28
N PRO A 168 -25.57 4.70 16.61
CA PRO A 168 -24.89 3.59 15.97
C PRO A 168 -25.26 3.48 14.50
N ARG A 169 -24.27 3.16 13.67
CA ARG A 169 -24.51 2.74 12.29
C ARG A 169 -25.02 1.31 12.32
N TRP A 170 -26.33 1.11 12.13
CA TRP A 170 -27.01 -0.17 12.30
C TRP A 170 -26.37 -1.33 11.54
N LEU A 171 -25.87 -1.09 10.33
CA LEU A 171 -25.17 -2.12 9.58
C LEU A 171 -23.82 -2.47 10.22
N HIS A 172 -23.04 -1.49 10.70
CA HIS A 172 -21.81 -1.78 11.43
C HIS A 172 -22.09 -2.52 12.75
N LEU A 173 -23.18 -2.18 13.42
CA LEU A 173 -23.62 -2.90 14.61
C LEU A 173 -24.02 -4.34 14.27
N SER A 174 -24.68 -4.59 13.14
CA SER A 174 -25.03 -5.93 12.68
C SER A 174 -23.84 -6.81 12.32
N TRP A 175 -22.68 -6.21 12.09
CA TRP A 175 -21.44 -6.95 11.85
C TRP A 175 -20.68 -7.26 13.14
N HIS A 176 -21.07 -6.67 14.26
CA HIS A 176 -20.42 -6.92 15.55
C HIS A 176 -20.47 -8.41 15.90
N GLY A 177 -19.31 -8.97 16.26
CA GLY A 177 -19.18 -10.38 16.58
C GLY A 177 -19.09 -11.32 15.38
N LYS A 178 -19.20 -10.84 14.14
CA LYS A 178 -18.94 -11.67 12.96
C LYS A 178 -17.48 -12.08 12.93
N VAL A 179 -17.25 -13.38 12.82
CA VAL A 179 -15.92 -13.99 12.80
C VAL A 179 -15.68 -14.64 11.45
N ARG A 180 -14.55 -14.30 10.83
CA ARG A 180 -14.12 -14.85 9.55
C ARG A 180 -12.64 -15.15 9.59
N ARG A 181 -12.19 -16.05 8.74
CA ARG A 181 -10.76 -16.31 8.57
C ARG A 181 -10.04 -15.04 8.06
N HIS A 182 -8.78 -14.85 8.45
CA HIS A 182 -7.97 -13.68 8.12
C HIS A 182 -7.83 -13.39 6.60
N ASP A 183 -7.92 -14.45 5.77
CA ASP A 183 -7.81 -14.40 4.31
C ASP A 183 -9.16 -14.32 3.59
N ASP A 184 -10.28 -14.25 4.32
CA ASP A 184 -11.61 -14.10 3.74
C ASP A 184 -11.68 -12.79 2.93
N PRO A 185 -12.13 -12.84 1.64
CA PRO A 185 -12.24 -11.67 0.77
C PRO A 185 -13.12 -10.55 1.33
N TRP A 186 -14.02 -10.86 2.25
CA TRP A 186 -14.87 -9.89 2.93
C TRP A 186 -14.05 -8.78 3.60
N TRP A 187 -12.90 -9.12 4.21
CA TRP A 187 -12.02 -8.15 4.87
C TRP A 187 -11.46 -7.10 3.94
N LYS A 188 -11.29 -7.38 2.65
CA LYS A 188 -10.79 -6.40 1.68
C LYS A 188 -11.65 -5.15 1.58
N LYS A 189 -12.96 -5.27 1.88
CA LYS A 189 -13.94 -4.17 1.80
C LYS A 189 -14.43 -3.72 3.17
N TYR A 190 -14.54 -4.65 4.13
CA TYR A 190 -15.19 -4.42 5.42
C TYR A 190 -14.23 -4.31 6.60
N PHE A 191 -12.92 -4.35 6.37
CA PHE A 191 -11.94 -4.09 7.42
C PHE A 191 -12.04 -2.62 7.85
N PRO A 192 -12.32 -2.34 9.17
CA PRO A 192 -12.60 -0.99 9.61
C PRO A 192 -11.35 -0.07 9.61
N PRO A 193 -11.55 1.25 9.63
CA PRO A 193 -12.82 1.97 9.63
C PRO A 193 -13.53 1.97 8.27
N ASN A 194 -14.86 1.89 8.30
CA ASN A 194 -15.70 1.73 7.11
C ASN A 194 -16.45 3.03 6.74
N GLY A 195 -15.98 4.15 7.21
CA GLY A 195 -16.56 5.46 6.92
C GLY A 195 -15.99 6.57 7.79
N TRP A 196 -16.43 7.78 7.55
CA TRP A 196 -16.02 8.96 8.30
C TRP A 196 -16.37 8.83 9.78
N VAL A 197 -15.38 9.08 10.65
CA VAL A 197 -15.55 9.00 12.11
C VAL A 197 -16.05 7.61 12.59
N CYS A 198 -15.76 6.55 11.84
CA CYS A 198 -16.07 5.20 12.24
C CYS A 198 -15.11 4.72 13.35
N SER A 199 -15.65 4.22 14.45
CA SER A 199 -14.89 3.73 15.60
C SER A 199 -14.85 2.19 15.72
N CYS A 200 -15.25 1.48 14.67
CA CYS A 200 -15.17 0.03 14.61
C CYS A 200 -13.72 -0.45 14.53
N GLY A 201 -13.47 -1.66 14.97
CA GLY A 201 -12.16 -2.30 14.97
C GLY A 201 -12.26 -3.80 14.70
N THR A 202 -11.14 -4.48 14.83
CA THR A 202 -11.03 -5.93 14.70
C THR A 202 -10.20 -6.51 15.84
N ARG A 203 -10.44 -7.76 16.18
CA ARG A 203 -9.56 -8.55 17.03
C ARG A 203 -9.30 -9.92 16.43
N THR A 204 -8.18 -10.54 16.83
CA THR A 204 -7.83 -11.91 16.42
C THR A 204 -8.38 -12.93 17.42
N LEU A 205 -8.70 -14.13 16.93
CA LEU A 205 -9.16 -15.26 17.74
C LEU A 205 -8.42 -16.53 17.33
N SER A 206 -8.14 -17.39 18.31
CA SER A 206 -7.64 -18.75 18.10
C SER A 206 -8.77 -19.76 17.92
N ASP A 207 -8.47 -20.97 17.47
CA ASP A 207 -9.45 -22.07 17.45
C ASP A 207 -9.98 -22.39 18.85
N ALA A 208 -9.13 -22.27 19.87
CA ALA A 208 -9.53 -22.45 21.27
C ALA A 208 -10.54 -21.38 21.72
N ASP A 209 -10.37 -20.13 21.29
CA ASP A 209 -11.33 -19.05 21.55
C ASP A 209 -12.68 -19.33 20.92
N LEU A 210 -12.70 -19.78 19.66
CA LEU A 210 -13.93 -20.15 18.97
C LEU A 210 -14.67 -21.25 19.74
N LYS A 211 -13.95 -22.31 20.11
CA LYS A 211 -14.52 -23.42 20.87
C LYS A 211 -15.06 -22.98 22.24
N ARG A 212 -14.28 -22.20 23.00
CA ARG A 212 -14.65 -21.69 24.32
C ARG A 212 -15.89 -20.81 24.26
N ARG A 213 -16.02 -19.98 23.23
CA ARG A 213 -17.12 -19.03 23.04
C ARG A 213 -18.30 -19.60 22.25
N GLY A 214 -18.20 -20.83 21.76
CA GLY A 214 -19.23 -21.46 20.92
C GLY A 214 -19.48 -20.74 19.60
N ILE A 215 -18.44 -20.12 19.03
CA ILE A 215 -18.55 -19.37 17.79
C ILE A 215 -18.34 -20.28 16.60
N THR A 216 -19.26 -20.22 15.64
CA THR A 216 -19.10 -20.79 14.31
C THR A 216 -18.73 -19.69 13.35
N PRO A 217 -17.52 -19.72 12.75
CA PRO A 217 -17.12 -18.70 11.78
C PRO A 217 -18.02 -18.68 10.56
N GLU A 218 -18.29 -17.48 10.05
CA GLU A 218 -19.00 -17.32 8.79
C GLU A 218 -18.06 -17.67 7.63
N THR A 219 -18.57 -18.45 6.68
CA THR A 219 -17.92 -18.66 5.39
C THR A 219 -18.61 -17.80 4.35
N MET A 220 -17.86 -17.38 3.34
CA MET A 220 -18.24 -16.47 2.25
C MET A 220 -19.72 -16.08 2.22
N SER A 221 -19.99 -14.81 2.45
CA SER A 221 -21.27 -14.20 2.09
C SER A 221 -21.03 -13.23 0.94
N ASP A 222 -21.99 -13.15 0.03
CA ASP A 222 -21.96 -12.16 -1.03
C ASP A 222 -21.91 -10.76 -0.41
N THR A 223 -21.07 -9.91 -0.99
CA THR A 223 -21.07 -8.49 -0.65
C THR A 223 -22.39 -7.89 -1.12
N LEU A 224 -23.24 -7.49 -0.20
CA LEU A 224 -24.44 -6.75 -0.55
C LEU A 224 -24.04 -5.39 -1.12
N MET A 225 -24.57 -5.07 -2.28
CA MET A 225 -24.30 -3.81 -2.97
C MET A 225 -25.53 -2.91 -2.90
N GLU A 226 -25.31 -1.61 -2.94
CA GLU A 226 -26.38 -0.61 -3.02
C GLU A 226 -26.05 0.44 -4.07
N PRO A 227 -27.06 0.96 -4.80
CA PRO A 227 -26.87 2.00 -5.77
C PRO A 227 -26.43 3.32 -5.09
N TYR A 228 -25.44 3.97 -5.65
CA TYR A 228 -24.91 5.23 -5.14
C TYR A 228 -24.58 6.17 -6.31
N ARG A 229 -24.93 7.46 -6.17
CA ARG A 229 -24.57 8.46 -7.16
C ARG A 229 -23.15 8.96 -6.88
N ASP A 230 -22.24 8.62 -7.76
CA ASP A 230 -20.86 9.06 -7.71
C ASP A 230 -20.79 10.60 -7.73
N PRO A 231 -20.21 11.23 -6.71
CA PRO A 231 -20.15 12.70 -6.62
C PRO A 231 -19.24 13.35 -7.65
N VAL A 232 -18.33 12.60 -8.27
CA VAL A 232 -17.40 13.11 -9.29
C VAL A 232 -18.03 13.04 -10.68
N SER A 233 -18.47 11.85 -11.09
CA SER A 233 -19.01 11.62 -12.43
C SER A 233 -20.51 11.88 -12.55
N GLY A 234 -21.23 11.96 -11.44
CA GLY A 234 -22.70 12.06 -11.38
C GLY A 234 -23.41 10.77 -11.80
N LYS A 235 -22.70 9.70 -12.16
CA LYS A 235 -23.24 8.42 -12.59
C LYS A 235 -23.77 7.61 -11.40
N LEU A 236 -24.74 6.75 -11.67
CA LEU A 236 -25.16 5.73 -10.72
C LEU A 236 -24.17 4.57 -10.78
N ILE A 237 -23.59 4.24 -9.64
CA ILE A 237 -22.63 3.14 -9.45
C ILE A 237 -23.11 2.23 -8.33
N GLU A 238 -22.51 1.06 -8.21
CA GLU A 238 -22.73 0.15 -7.09
C GLU A 238 -21.61 0.30 -6.06
N LYS A 239 -21.96 0.39 -4.77
CA LYS A 239 -21.00 0.36 -3.67
C LYS A 239 -21.40 -0.67 -2.62
N PRO A 240 -20.48 -1.19 -1.80
CA PRO A 240 -20.83 -2.07 -0.70
C PRO A 240 -21.77 -1.38 0.28
N GLN A 241 -22.85 -2.09 0.65
CA GLN A 241 -23.85 -1.58 1.58
C GLN A 241 -23.21 -1.33 2.95
N GLY A 242 -23.53 -0.18 3.55
CA GLY A 242 -23.03 0.22 4.86
C GLY A 242 -21.62 0.79 4.87
N ILE A 243 -20.91 0.78 3.75
CA ILE A 243 -19.59 1.40 3.62
C ILE A 243 -19.74 2.80 3.03
N ASP A 244 -19.14 3.82 3.64
CA ASP A 244 -19.11 5.15 3.05
C ASP A 244 -18.31 5.13 1.72
N PHE A 245 -18.70 5.96 0.76
CA PHE A 245 -18.02 6.01 -0.54
C PHE A 245 -16.53 6.30 -0.36
N GLY A 246 -15.67 5.46 -0.96
CA GLY A 246 -14.22 5.56 -0.83
C GLY A 246 -13.62 4.89 0.40
N TRP A 247 -14.44 4.22 1.23
CA TRP A 247 -13.99 3.46 2.40
C TRP A 247 -14.01 1.95 2.19
N ASP A 248 -14.31 1.50 0.99
CA ASP A 248 -14.34 0.10 0.57
C ASP A 248 -12.92 -0.43 0.29
N TYR A 249 -12.00 -0.24 1.23
CA TYR A 249 -10.62 -0.71 1.17
C TYR A 249 -10.16 -1.14 2.57
N MET A 250 -9.02 -1.79 2.66
CA MET A 250 -8.41 -2.22 3.91
C MET A 250 -7.27 -1.24 4.27
N PRO A 251 -7.46 -0.34 5.27
CA PRO A 251 -6.42 0.58 5.70
C PRO A 251 -5.13 -0.14 6.11
N GLY A 252 -4.02 0.30 5.52
CA GLY A 252 -2.69 -0.25 5.76
C GLY A 252 -2.29 -1.38 4.81
N ASP A 253 -3.20 -1.92 3.99
CA ASP A 253 -2.87 -3.04 3.09
C ASP A 253 -1.77 -2.66 2.08
N LEU A 254 -1.85 -1.48 1.48
CA LEU A 254 -0.83 -1.01 0.54
C LEU A 254 0.50 -0.71 1.23
N TRP A 255 0.45 -0.14 2.44
CA TRP A 255 1.66 0.13 3.20
C TRP A 255 2.36 -1.15 3.62
N GLU A 256 1.63 -2.10 4.17
CA GLU A 256 2.18 -3.38 4.63
C GLU A 256 2.82 -4.16 3.48
N ARG A 257 2.19 -4.12 2.30
CA ARG A 257 2.68 -4.77 1.07
C ARG A 257 3.74 -3.95 0.32
N GLY A 258 4.11 -2.77 0.80
CA GLY A 258 5.09 -1.91 0.16
C GLY A 258 4.61 -1.26 -1.15
N LEU A 259 3.30 -1.15 -1.37
CA LEU A 259 2.73 -0.64 -2.61
C LEU A 259 2.51 0.87 -2.56
N THR A 260 2.71 1.56 -3.69
CA THR A 260 2.42 2.99 -3.86
C THR A 260 1.29 3.15 -4.87
N PRO A 261 0.18 3.83 -4.51
CA PRO A 261 -0.89 4.12 -5.45
C PRO A 261 -0.42 4.97 -6.63
N SER A 262 -0.91 4.68 -7.82
CA SER A 262 -0.63 5.47 -9.03
C SER A 262 -0.99 6.95 -8.88
N ALA A 263 -2.08 7.24 -8.16
CA ALA A 263 -2.51 8.62 -7.87
C ALA A 263 -1.49 9.47 -7.08
N LEU A 264 -0.41 8.88 -6.58
CA LEU A 264 0.72 9.57 -5.94
C LEU A 264 1.96 9.66 -6.84
N MET A 265 1.83 9.24 -8.09
CA MET A 265 2.87 9.33 -9.10
C MET A 265 2.51 10.50 -10.00
N ASP A 266 3.41 11.48 -10.11
CA ASP A 266 3.13 12.77 -10.75
C ASP A 266 2.58 12.67 -12.19
N GLU A 267 2.81 11.55 -12.86
CA GLU A 267 2.40 11.29 -14.24
C GLU A 267 1.38 10.15 -14.38
N GLY A 268 1.09 9.42 -13.31
CA GLY A 268 0.13 8.30 -13.31
C GLY A 268 -1.33 8.76 -13.45
N ASP A 269 -1.66 9.91 -12.88
CA ASP A 269 -3.03 10.46 -12.91
C ASP A 269 -3.48 10.83 -14.33
N GLU A 270 -2.60 11.41 -15.14
CA GLU A 270 -2.90 11.77 -16.53
C GLU A 270 -3.16 10.52 -17.38
N LEU A 271 -2.31 9.50 -17.23
CA LEU A 271 -2.41 8.24 -17.99
C LEU A 271 -3.62 7.41 -17.57
N LEU A 272 -4.02 7.45 -16.30
CA LEU A 272 -5.19 6.72 -15.82
C LEU A 272 -6.52 7.42 -16.17
N ASN A 273 -6.51 8.75 -16.22
CA ASN A 273 -7.73 9.52 -16.50
C ASN A 273 -8.02 9.68 -17.99
N ASP A 274 -6.99 9.66 -18.84
CA ASP A 274 -7.15 9.68 -20.29
C ASP A 274 -6.12 8.77 -21.00
N PRO A 275 -6.49 7.51 -21.28
CA PRO A 275 -5.62 6.59 -22.01
C PRO A 275 -5.17 7.10 -23.39
N ARG A 276 -5.88 8.08 -23.97
CA ARG A 276 -5.50 8.72 -25.24
C ARG A 276 -4.32 9.66 -25.06
N MET A 277 -4.10 10.19 -23.86
CA MET A 277 -2.92 10.99 -23.51
C MET A 277 -1.63 10.16 -23.56
N ALA A 278 -1.73 8.83 -23.41
CA ALA A 278 -0.61 7.91 -23.62
C ALA A 278 -0.06 7.93 -25.08
N VAL A 279 -0.80 8.54 -26.00
CA VAL A 279 -0.36 8.76 -27.39
C VAL A 279 0.48 10.02 -27.53
N MET A 280 0.45 10.93 -26.53
CA MET A 280 1.39 12.07 -26.45
C MET A 280 2.70 11.59 -25.85
N VAL A 281 3.44 10.86 -26.68
CA VAL A 281 4.64 10.12 -26.31
C VAL A 281 5.87 10.94 -26.50
N ASP A 282 6.82 10.79 -25.58
CA ASP A 282 8.19 11.18 -25.86
C ASP A 282 8.76 10.23 -26.93
N GLU A 283 9.32 10.77 -28.00
CA GLU A 283 9.99 9.95 -29.00
C GLU A 283 11.29 9.37 -28.40
N PRO A 284 11.45 8.03 -28.40
CA PRO A 284 12.69 7.44 -27.93
C PRO A 284 13.84 7.84 -28.85
N ALA A 285 14.99 8.19 -28.26
CA ALA A 285 16.23 8.32 -29.04
C ALA A 285 16.54 6.98 -29.74
N PRO A 286 17.22 6.99 -30.90
CA PRO A 286 17.58 5.76 -31.59
C PRO A 286 18.25 4.75 -30.64
N ILE A 287 17.88 3.46 -30.75
CA ILE A 287 18.42 2.41 -29.87
C ILE A 287 19.95 2.31 -29.95
N GLU A 288 20.51 2.69 -31.07
CA GLU A 288 21.96 2.73 -31.32
C GLU A 288 22.67 3.74 -30.39
N GLU A 289 22.01 4.81 -29.99
CA GLU A 289 22.56 5.75 -28.99
C GLU A 289 22.64 5.12 -27.63
N LEU A 290 21.59 4.37 -27.26
CA LEU A 290 21.54 3.64 -26.00
C LEU A 290 22.65 2.59 -25.95
N LEU A 291 22.82 1.83 -27.03
CA LEU A 291 23.86 0.81 -27.14
C LEU A 291 25.29 1.39 -27.10
N LYS A 292 25.51 2.59 -27.67
CA LYS A 292 26.82 3.27 -27.56
C LYS A 292 27.17 3.71 -26.15
N ALA A 293 26.14 4.03 -25.35
CA ALA A 293 26.29 4.44 -23.95
C ALA A 293 26.19 3.27 -22.98
N ALA A 294 25.88 2.07 -23.47
CA ALA A 294 25.62 0.89 -22.68
C ALA A 294 26.79 0.52 -21.76
N GLN A 295 26.47 0.12 -20.54
CA GLN A 295 27.44 -0.33 -19.56
C GLN A 295 27.22 -1.79 -19.21
N PRO A 296 28.29 -2.59 -19.08
CA PRO A 296 28.16 -3.97 -18.66
C PRO A 296 27.42 -4.08 -17.32
N PHE A 297 26.64 -5.14 -17.16
CA PHE A 297 26.10 -5.47 -15.85
C PHE A 297 27.22 -5.85 -14.88
N ALA A 298 27.17 -5.32 -13.66
CA ALA A 298 28.02 -5.79 -12.57
C ALA A 298 27.51 -7.15 -12.03
N ALA A 299 26.21 -7.33 -11.98
CA ALA A 299 25.57 -8.59 -11.61
C ALA A 299 25.81 -9.65 -12.68
N LYS A 300 26.04 -10.89 -12.24
CA LYS A 300 26.21 -12.06 -13.10
C LYS A 300 24.94 -12.89 -13.15
N MET A 301 24.78 -13.63 -14.24
CA MET A 301 23.79 -14.70 -14.30
C MET A 301 24.02 -15.71 -13.17
N LEU A 302 22.96 -16.12 -12.51
CA LEU A 302 23.01 -17.18 -11.53
C LEU A 302 23.03 -18.56 -12.20
N GLU A 303 23.56 -19.54 -11.52
CA GLU A 303 23.56 -20.91 -11.97
C GLU A 303 22.12 -21.46 -11.99
N ASP A 304 21.85 -22.38 -12.91
CA ASP A 304 20.57 -23.09 -12.95
C ASP A 304 20.55 -24.19 -11.87
N GLY A 305 19.35 -24.48 -11.34
CA GLY A 305 19.14 -25.53 -10.37
C GLY A 305 19.22 -25.10 -8.90
N LEU A 306 19.29 -23.83 -8.60
CA LEU A 306 19.13 -23.35 -7.23
C LEU A 306 17.66 -23.46 -6.79
N ASP A 307 17.44 -23.43 -5.47
CA ASP A 307 16.11 -23.36 -4.89
C ASP A 307 15.37 -22.08 -5.35
N PRO A 308 14.06 -22.13 -5.68
CA PRO A 308 13.29 -20.99 -6.11
C PRO A 308 13.39 -19.77 -5.18
N GLU A 309 13.42 -19.99 -3.86
CA GLU A 309 13.59 -18.92 -2.89
C GLU A 309 14.99 -18.27 -2.96
N ALA A 310 16.03 -19.03 -3.29
CA ALA A 310 17.38 -18.50 -3.44
C ALA A 310 17.45 -17.47 -4.59
N TYR A 311 16.76 -17.71 -5.69
CA TYR A 311 16.63 -16.75 -6.78
C TYR A 311 15.88 -15.49 -6.35
N VAL A 312 14.78 -15.65 -5.63
CA VAL A 312 14.00 -14.51 -5.12
C VAL A 312 14.83 -13.67 -4.14
N ARG A 313 15.57 -14.31 -3.23
CA ARG A 313 16.50 -13.62 -2.31
C ARG A 313 17.61 -12.89 -3.06
N ALA A 314 18.14 -13.46 -4.14
CA ALA A 314 19.16 -12.78 -4.95
C ALA A 314 18.64 -11.50 -5.62
N PHE A 315 17.34 -11.44 -5.96
CA PHE A 315 16.70 -10.22 -6.40
C PHE A 315 16.47 -9.24 -5.25
N LEU A 316 16.00 -9.70 -4.10
CA LEU A 316 15.58 -8.85 -2.98
C LEU A 316 16.74 -8.26 -2.18
N SER A 317 17.82 -9.03 -2.02
CA SER A 317 18.98 -8.67 -1.19
C SER A 317 19.59 -7.29 -1.48
N PRO A 318 19.79 -6.86 -2.74
CA PRO A 318 20.31 -5.52 -3.05
C PRO A 318 19.45 -4.37 -2.52
N PHE A 319 18.15 -4.60 -2.29
CA PHE A 319 17.21 -3.61 -1.75
C PHE A 319 17.09 -3.68 -0.22
N GLY A 320 17.80 -4.61 0.43
CA GLY A 320 17.64 -4.86 1.86
C GLY A 320 16.32 -5.55 2.22
N ALA A 321 15.66 -6.19 1.23
CA ALA A 321 14.45 -6.97 1.43
C ALA A 321 14.75 -8.47 1.52
N ASP A 322 13.84 -9.24 2.08
CA ASP A 322 13.86 -10.71 2.11
C ASP A 322 12.43 -11.24 1.86
N ILE A 323 12.29 -12.54 1.72
CA ILE A 323 11.00 -13.22 1.58
C ILE A 323 10.12 -12.87 2.78
N GLY A 324 8.88 -12.49 2.50
CA GLY A 324 7.93 -12.03 3.50
C GLY A 324 8.13 -10.59 3.99
N SER A 325 9.10 -9.85 3.42
CA SER A 325 9.28 -8.42 3.70
C SER A 325 9.11 -7.58 2.42
N ALA A 326 8.71 -6.32 2.58
CA ALA A 326 8.58 -5.37 1.50
C ALA A 326 9.36 -4.11 1.81
N VAL A 327 10.03 -3.56 0.79
CA VAL A 327 10.76 -2.29 0.86
C VAL A 327 10.22 -1.37 -0.22
N LEU A 328 10.05 -0.10 0.10
CA LEU A 328 9.80 0.95 -0.89
C LEU A 328 11.14 1.47 -1.40
N PHE A 329 11.45 1.10 -2.61
CA PHE A 329 12.64 1.55 -3.31
C PHE A 329 12.34 2.84 -4.08
N GLU A 330 13.12 3.89 -3.86
CA GLU A 330 13.05 5.12 -4.66
C GLU A 330 13.90 4.95 -5.91
N ASP A 331 13.24 4.97 -7.07
CA ASP A 331 13.91 4.78 -8.34
C ASP A 331 14.58 6.06 -8.86
N LYS A 332 15.23 5.99 -10.03
CA LYS A 332 15.95 7.11 -10.62
C LYS A 332 15.04 8.26 -11.10
N ALA A 333 13.73 8.04 -11.22
CA ALA A 333 12.76 9.07 -11.51
C ALA A 333 12.21 9.75 -10.24
N GLY A 334 12.59 9.26 -9.04
CA GLY A 334 12.14 9.78 -7.76
C GLY A 334 10.85 9.15 -7.25
N ASP A 335 10.34 8.12 -7.94
CA ASP A 335 9.15 7.41 -7.51
C ASP A 335 9.48 6.21 -6.63
N ARG A 336 8.57 5.90 -5.73
CA ARG A 336 8.69 4.75 -4.83
C ARG A 336 7.97 3.53 -5.39
N VAL A 337 8.75 2.52 -5.72
CA VAL A 337 8.25 1.23 -6.22
C VAL A 337 8.39 0.16 -5.13
N PRO A 338 7.40 -0.71 -4.97
CA PRO A 338 7.45 -1.78 -4.00
C PRO A 338 8.38 -2.90 -4.48
N VAL A 339 9.28 -3.32 -3.63
CA VAL A 339 10.15 -4.47 -3.87
C VAL A 339 9.88 -5.51 -2.78
N SER A 340 9.32 -6.64 -3.18
CA SER A 340 9.00 -7.75 -2.28
C SER A 340 8.95 -9.07 -3.06
N ASP A 341 8.88 -10.20 -2.35
CA ASP A 341 8.70 -11.52 -2.96
C ASP A 341 7.34 -11.68 -3.67
N LEU A 342 6.36 -10.82 -3.37
CA LEU A 342 5.06 -10.80 -4.08
C LEU A 342 5.22 -10.57 -5.59
N LEU A 343 6.29 -9.91 -6.02
CA LEU A 343 6.62 -9.72 -7.42
C LEU A 343 6.85 -11.05 -8.17
N PHE A 344 7.17 -12.09 -7.44
CA PHE A 344 7.47 -13.43 -7.95
C PHE A 344 6.40 -14.46 -7.62
N ARG A 345 5.26 -14.06 -7.04
CA ARG A 345 4.17 -14.97 -6.69
C ARG A 345 3.01 -14.88 -7.66
N ASP A 346 2.25 -15.98 -7.78
CA ASP A 346 0.99 -15.96 -8.52
C ASP A 346 -0.23 -15.66 -7.62
N ALA A 347 -1.41 -15.73 -8.21
CA ALA A 347 -2.65 -15.48 -7.49
C ALA A 347 -2.91 -16.53 -6.38
N ALA A 348 -2.29 -17.70 -6.48
CA ALA A 348 -2.33 -18.74 -5.45
C ALA A 348 -1.24 -18.57 -4.38
N GLY A 349 -0.32 -17.60 -4.55
CA GLY A 349 0.79 -17.35 -3.66
C GLY A 349 2.05 -18.18 -3.95
N GLU A 350 2.04 -19.02 -5.00
CA GLU A 350 3.17 -19.86 -5.38
C GLU A 350 4.25 -19.07 -6.14
N LEU A 351 5.52 -19.42 -5.93
CA LEU A 351 6.65 -18.78 -6.60
C LEU A 351 6.72 -19.15 -8.09
N LYS A 352 6.73 -18.14 -8.96
CA LYS A 352 6.82 -18.28 -10.43
C LYS A 352 8.20 -17.95 -11.00
N VAL A 353 9.21 -17.79 -10.17
CA VAL A 353 10.54 -17.32 -10.60
C VAL A 353 11.14 -18.21 -11.69
N MET A 354 10.90 -19.51 -11.65
CA MET A 354 11.44 -20.52 -12.58
C MET A 354 10.88 -20.43 -14.01
N LYS A 355 9.84 -19.63 -14.24
CA LYS A 355 9.13 -19.61 -15.52
C LYS A 355 9.98 -19.04 -16.64
N ARG A 356 10.17 -19.80 -17.75
CA ARG A 356 10.87 -19.41 -18.98
C ARG A 356 12.37 -19.08 -18.80
N GLY A 357 13.08 -19.71 -17.86
CA GLY A 357 14.52 -19.53 -17.65
C GLY A 357 14.93 -18.16 -17.07
N ARG A 358 14.00 -17.38 -16.54
CA ARG A 358 14.28 -16.01 -16.05
C ARG A 358 14.97 -15.98 -14.70
N HIS A 359 14.91 -17.08 -13.95
CA HIS A 359 15.51 -17.22 -12.63
C HIS A 359 17.01 -16.92 -12.65
N CYS A 360 17.74 -17.31 -13.71
CA CYS A 360 19.16 -17.01 -13.82
C CYS A 360 19.48 -15.50 -13.96
N LEU A 361 18.50 -14.68 -14.37
CA LEU A 361 18.67 -13.24 -14.63
C LEU A 361 18.27 -12.34 -13.45
N VAL A 362 17.79 -12.90 -12.34
CA VAL A 362 17.15 -12.10 -11.26
C VAL A 362 18.12 -11.08 -10.63
N ALA A 363 19.41 -11.38 -10.51
CA ALA A 363 20.40 -10.42 -10.03
C ALA A 363 20.59 -9.24 -11.00
N MET A 364 20.59 -9.51 -12.30
CA MET A 364 20.64 -8.47 -13.34
C MET A 364 19.33 -7.68 -13.41
N MET A 365 18.19 -8.31 -13.09
CA MET A 365 16.91 -7.62 -12.95
C MET A 365 16.95 -6.63 -11.78
N ALA A 366 17.49 -7.01 -10.62
CA ALA A 366 17.67 -6.10 -9.51
C ALA A 366 18.53 -4.89 -9.88
N GLU A 367 19.65 -5.14 -10.57
CA GLU A 367 20.53 -4.06 -11.07
C GLU A 367 19.81 -3.17 -12.09
N THR A 368 18.97 -3.73 -12.97
CA THR A 368 18.18 -2.95 -13.94
C THR A 368 17.21 -2.00 -13.22
N LEU A 369 16.60 -2.44 -12.13
CA LEU A 369 15.70 -1.59 -11.35
C LEU A 369 16.44 -0.48 -10.62
N MET A 370 17.62 -0.78 -10.06
CA MET A 370 18.44 0.21 -9.32
C MET A 370 19.13 1.22 -10.21
N ASP A 371 19.57 0.78 -11.39
CA ASP A 371 20.40 1.59 -12.30
C ASP A 371 19.98 1.40 -13.76
N PRO A 372 18.76 1.80 -14.14
CA PRO A 372 18.24 1.69 -15.49
C PRO A 372 18.94 2.69 -16.43
N ASP A 373 18.92 2.39 -17.73
CA ASP A 373 19.26 3.35 -18.77
C ASP A 373 18.09 4.28 -19.07
N GLU A 374 16.87 3.74 -19.04
CA GLU A 374 15.62 4.49 -19.22
C GLU A 374 14.52 3.94 -18.34
N ILE A 375 13.61 4.84 -17.91
CA ILE A 375 12.33 4.49 -17.26
C ILE A 375 11.22 5.08 -18.12
N TRP A 376 10.30 4.24 -18.54
CA TRP A 376 9.13 4.60 -19.32
C TRP A 376 7.86 4.29 -18.58
N MET A 377 6.85 5.14 -18.75
CA MET A 377 5.48 4.86 -18.29
C MET A 377 4.54 4.85 -19.50
N GLY A 378 3.65 3.89 -19.55
CA GLY A 378 2.69 3.75 -20.64
C GLY A 378 1.38 3.10 -20.20
N VAL A 379 0.45 3.00 -21.16
CA VAL A 379 -0.78 2.26 -20.99
C VAL A 379 -0.72 1.03 -21.87
N ALA A 380 -0.95 -0.11 -21.30
CA ALA A 380 -1.01 -1.38 -22.00
C ALA A 380 -2.36 -2.05 -21.78
N ARG A 381 -2.76 -2.89 -22.74
CA ARG A 381 -3.92 -3.76 -22.57
C ARG A 381 -3.52 -4.97 -21.75
N LYS A 382 -4.27 -5.28 -20.69
CA LYS A 382 -4.04 -6.46 -19.86
C LYS A 382 -4.19 -7.73 -20.71
N THR A 383 -3.23 -8.64 -20.59
CA THR A 383 -3.25 -9.89 -21.38
C THR A 383 -4.49 -10.72 -21.02
N GLY A 384 -5.36 -10.97 -22.01
CA GLY A 384 -6.59 -11.76 -21.86
C GLY A 384 -7.82 -10.97 -21.40
N SER A 385 -7.74 -9.65 -21.36
CA SER A 385 -8.84 -8.73 -21.02
C SER A 385 -8.76 -7.48 -21.90
N ASP A 386 -9.88 -6.76 -22.01
CA ASP A 386 -9.90 -5.44 -22.66
C ASP A 386 -9.54 -4.29 -21.72
N ASP A 387 -9.20 -4.60 -20.47
CA ASP A 387 -8.84 -3.61 -19.47
C ASP A 387 -7.50 -2.96 -19.81
N LEU A 388 -7.46 -1.65 -19.64
CA LEU A 388 -6.23 -0.87 -19.75
C LEU A 388 -5.55 -0.83 -18.38
N VAL A 389 -4.24 -1.07 -18.39
CA VAL A 389 -3.38 -0.98 -17.20
C VAL A 389 -2.23 -0.02 -17.47
N VAL A 390 -1.86 0.73 -16.46
CA VAL A 390 -0.63 1.54 -16.52
C VAL A 390 0.55 0.62 -16.25
N ASP A 391 1.55 0.66 -17.10
CA ASP A 391 2.80 -0.06 -16.92
C ASP A 391 3.98 0.89 -16.75
N ARG A 392 4.96 0.47 -15.94
CA ARG A 392 6.22 1.15 -15.74
C ARG A 392 7.35 0.22 -16.14
N ARG A 393 8.17 0.66 -17.09
CA ARG A 393 9.18 -0.16 -17.73
C ARG A 393 10.56 0.39 -17.46
N TYR A 394 11.40 -0.42 -16.82
CA TYR A 394 12.82 -0.15 -16.60
C TYR A 394 13.61 -0.89 -17.67
N ILE A 395 14.43 -0.17 -18.40
CA ILE A 395 15.20 -0.69 -19.52
C ILE A 395 16.67 -0.52 -19.20
N ARG A 396 17.44 -1.60 -19.32
CA ARG A 396 18.88 -1.58 -19.29
C ARG A 396 19.45 -2.48 -20.37
N VAL A 397 20.51 -2.03 -21.00
CA VAL A 397 21.18 -2.76 -22.09
C VAL A 397 22.67 -2.83 -21.84
N ASP A 398 23.27 -3.93 -22.28
CA ASP A 398 24.69 -4.02 -22.54
C ASP A 398 24.90 -4.71 -23.91
N PRO A 399 26.14 -4.84 -24.43
CA PRO A 399 26.38 -5.48 -25.72
C PRO A 399 25.94 -6.94 -25.82
N VAL A 400 25.74 -7.61 -24.68
CA VAL A 400 25.45 -9.05 -24.57
C VAL A 400 24.01 -9.29 -24.16
N THR A 401 23.40 -8.37 -23.40
CA THR A 401 22.12 -8.62 -22.75
C THR A 401 21.23 -7.38 -22.82
N ALA A 402 19.97 -7.58 -23.16
CA ALA A 402 18.94 -6.55 -23.09
C ALA A 402 17.90 -7.01 -22.06
N ILE A 403 17.70 -6.24 -21.01
CA ILE A 403 16.71 -6.55 -19.97
C ILE A 403 15.70 -5.42 -19.85
N GLN A 404 14.44 -5.82 -19.83
CA GLN A 404 13.32 -4.96 -19.48
C GLN A 404 12.60 -5.55 -18.28
N ILE A 405 12.35 -4.72 -17.28
CA ILE A 405 11.46 -5.03 -16.17
C ILE A 405 10.21 -4.19 -16.33
N VAL A 406 9.05 -4.82 -16.20
CA VAL A 406 7.74 -4.16 -16.29
C VAL A 406 7.01 -4.35 -14.98
N PHE A 407 6.64 -3.24 -14.34
CA PHE A 407 5.67 -3.19 -13.27
C PHE A 407 4.32 -2.80 -13.87
N GLU A 408 3.26 -3.52 -13.51
CA GLU A 408 1.89 -3.23 -13.95
C GLU A 408 1.08 -2.70 -12.76
N ILE A 409 0.28 -1.65 -13.01
CA ILE A 409 -0.69 -1.15 -12.04
C ILE A 409 -2.01 -1.85 -12.32
N GLY A 410 -2.40 -2.75 -11.42
CA GLY A 410 -3.69 -3.42 -11.44
C GLY A 410 -4.66 -2.84 -10.41
N GLU A 411 -5.73 -3.56 -10.12
CA GLU A 411 -6.72 -3.19 -9.07
C GLU A 411 -6.11 -2.99 -7.67
N ARG A 412 -4.93 -3.56 -7.44
CA ARG A 412 -4.17 -3.50 -6.19
C ARG A 412 -2.89 -2.67 -6.31
N PHE A 413 -2.81 -1.81 -7.34
CA PHE A 413 -1.64 -1.03 -7.73
C PHE A 413 -0.48 -1.90 -8.25
N TRP A 414 0.77 -1.56 -8.07
CA TRP A 414 1.90 -2.31 -8.63
C TRP A 414 1.86 -3.80 -8.24
N GLU A 415 1.26 -4.65 -9.09
CA GLU A 415 0.92 -6.05 -8.75
C GLU A 415 1.85 -7.09 -9.36
N ALA A 416 2.46 -6.77 -10.48
CA ALA A 416 3.22 -7.77 -11.22
C ALA A 416 4.54 -7.23 -11.72
N VAL A 417 5.57 -8.06 -11.67
CA VAL A 417 6.79 -7.85 -12.43
C VAL A 417 6.84 -8.85 -13.55
N THR A 418 6.86 -8.35 -14.77
CA THR A 418 7.19 -9.15 -15.93
C THR A 418 8.58 -8.76 -16.42
N THR A 419 9.48 -9.74 -16.47
CA THR A 419 10.78 -9.55 -17.09
C THR A 419 10.74 -10.02 -18.52
N TYR A 420 11.29 -9.21 -19.37
CA TYR A 420 11.43 -9.51 -20.79
C TYR A 420 12.90 -9.39 -21.18
N ASN A 421 13.48 -10.48 -21.62
CA ASN A 421 14.78 -10.54 -22.24
C ASN A 421 14.58 -11.00 -23.70
N PRO A 422 14.37 -10.04 -24.62
CA PRO A 422 14.11 -10.39 -26.00
C PRO A 422 15.34 -10.98 -26.65
N THR A 423 15.17 -12.19 -27.20
CA THR A 423 16.21 -12.84 -27.98
C THR A 423 15.71 -13.17 -29.38
N THR A 424 16.61 -13.13 -30.35
CA THR A 424 16.37 -13.63 -31.69
C THR A 424 16.21 -15.15 -31.69
N LYS A 425 15.79 -15.74 -32.84
CA LYS A 425 15.72 -17.20 -32.99
C LYS A 425 17.07 -17.89 -32.79
N LYS A 426 18.17 -17.17 -32.89
CA LYS A 426 19.56 -17.67 -32.67
C LYS A 426 20.04 -17.53 -31.23
N GLY A 427 19.24 -16.90 -30.35
CA GLY A 427 19.59 -16.65 -28.95
C GLY A 427 20.28 -15.31 -28.70
N ASP A 428 20.59 -14.53 -29.73
CA ASP A 428 21.19 -13.20 -29.58
C ASP A 428 20.17 -12.19 -29.06
N PRO A 429 20.58 -11.11 -28.35
CA PRO A 429 19.68 -10.05 -27.91
C PRO A 429 18.91 -9.43 -29.09
N ASP A 430 17.58 -9.33 -28.97
CA ASP A 430 16.73 -8.66 -29.97
C ASP A 430 16.47 -7.20 -29.54
N PHE A 431 17.41 -6.33 -29.81
CA PHE A 431 17.30 -4.90 -29.50
C PHE A 431 16.15 -4.21 -30.24
N ARG A 432 15.73 -4.71 -31.43
CA ARG A 432 14.54 -4.17 -32.13
C ARG A 432 13.25 -4.51 -31.38
N ALA A 433 13.18 -5.69 -30.77
CA ALA A 433 12.04 -6.06 -29.95
C ALA A 433 12.00 -5.24 -28.65
N LEU A 434 13.17 -4.92 -28.08
CA LEU A 434 13.27 -4.02 -26.94
C LEU A 434 12.85 -2.59 -27.32
N ASP A 435 13.33 -2.08 -28.46
CA ASP A 435 13.02 -0.73 -28.96
C ASP A 435 11.50 -0.50 -29.12
N ARG A 436 10.76 -1.49 -29.63
CA ARG A 436 9.30 -1.43 -29.72
C ARG A 436 8.59 -1.30 -28.35
N ARG A 437 9.29 -1.50 -27.27
CA ARG A 437 8.79 -1.36 -25.90
C ARG A 437 9.14 -0.01 -25.27
N ARG A 438 9.95 0.79 -25.95
CA ARG A 438 10.31 2.16 -25.57
C ARG A 438 9.25 3.09 -26.12
N GLY A 439 8.31 3.48 -25.31
CA GLY A 439 7.18 4.34 -25.72
C GLY A 439 6.31 4.69 -24.52
N GLY A 440 5.52 5.74 -24.65
CA GLY A 440 4.80 6.36 -23.57
C GLY A 440 5.56 7.58 -23.03
N LYS A 441 5.45 7.90 -21.76
CA LYS A 441 6.16 9.00 -21.13
C LYS A 441 7.54 8.54 -20.64
N LEU A 442 8.58 9.25 -21.06
CA LEU A 442 9.94 9.02 -20.57
C LEU A 442 10.12 9.71 -19.21
N LEU A 443 10.24 8.93 -18.14
CA LEU A 443 10.41 9.44 -16.78
C LEU A 443 11.87 9.68 -16.42
N TYR A 444 12.76 8.85 -16.92
CA TYR A 444 14.17 8.93 -16.66
C TYR A 444 14.98 8.48 -17.86
N LYS A 445 16.06 9.17 -18.11
CA LYS A 445 17.12 8.77 -19.05
C LYS A 445 18.47 8.96 -18.38
N ARG A 446 19.32 7.93 -18.44
CA ARG A 446 20.68 8.02 -17.90
C ARG A 446 21.41 9.20 -18.54
N PRO A 447 22.02 10.11 -17.75
CA PRO A 447 22.81 11.22 -18.27
C PRO A 447 23.95 10.71 -19.15
N LYS A 448 24.20 11.37 -20.28
CA LYS A 448 25.43 11.12 -21.08
C LYS A 448 26.64 11.54 -20.22
N ARG A 449 27.61 10.65 -20.08
CA ARG A 449 28.91 10.97 -19.45
C ARG A 449 29.76 11.86 -20.34
#